data_df5213127b3b53ad22fcb9e1c91fc34e
#
_entry.id   df5213127b3b53ad22fcb9e1c91fc34e
#
_cell.length_a   1.000
_cell.length_b   1.000
_cell.length_c   1.000
_cell.angle_alpha   90.00
_cell.angle_beta   90.00
_cell.angle_gamma   90.00
#
_symmetry.space_group_name_H-M   'P 1'
#
loop_
_entity.id
_entity.type
_entity.pdbx_description
1 polymer ?
#
loop_
_entity_poly.entity_id
_entity_poly.type
_entity_poly.pdbx_seq_one_letter_code
_entity_poly.pdbx_strand_id
1 'polypeptide(L)'
;IKKYKVQVNFKVNHHYPPVFNNEELFYALYKNNLVNKLESHVLISEDFGYYRNVAPSIFFFLGTGDTIPLHSNKFTFDEDILYKGVELYRKLLTTKIPF
;
A
#
# COMPACT_ATOMS: atom_id res chain seq x y z
N ILE A 1 -16.79 -15.80 -25.31
CA ILE A 1 -16.05 -16.77 -26.14
C ILE A 1 -16.98 -17.35 -27.19
N LYS A 2 -18.10 -17.99 -26.83
CA LYS A 2 -19.05 -18.57 -27.78
C LYS A 2 -19.58 -17.55 -28.81
N LYS A 3 -19.84 -16.31 -28.40
CA LYS A 3 -20.35 -15.25 -29.29
C LYS A 3 -19.40 -14.89 -30.42
N TYR A 4 -18.09 -14.96 -30.18
CA TYR A 4 -17.09 -14.51 -31.16
C TYR A 4 -16.33 -15.67 -31.85
N LYS A 5 -16.69 -16.91 -31.54
CA LYS A 5 -16.06 -18.12 -32.12
C LYS A 5 -14.53 -18.12 -32.05
N VAL A 6 -13.98 -17.58 -30.96
CA VAL A 6 -12.53 -17.53 -30.69
C VAL A 6 -12.15 -18.58 -29.66
N GLN A 7 -10.97 -19.13 -29.83
CA GLN A 7 -10.31 -19.97 -28.83
C GLN A 7 -9.43 -19.07 -27.95
N VAL A 8 -9.54 -19.22 -26.62
CA VAL A 8 -8.77 -18.44 -25.66
C VAL A 8 -8.05 -19.39 -24.74
N ASN A 9 -6.73 -19.24 -24.69
CA ASN A 9 -5.88 -19.93 -23.73
C ASN A 9 -5.43 -18.95 -22.67
N PHE A 10 -5.56 -19.32 -21.39
CA PHE A 10 -5.13 -18.52 -20.24
C PHE A 10 -3.91 -19.17 -19.61
N LYS A 11 -2.90 -18.37 -19.36
CA LYS A 11 -1.75 -18.76 -18.55
C LYS A 11 -1.54 -17.72 -17.47
N VAL A 12 -1.68 -18.13 -16.22
CA VAL A 12 -1.39 -17.27 -15.06
C VAL A 12 0.03 -17.55 -14.60
N ASN A 13 0.94 -16.62 -14.81
CA ASN A 13 2.34 -16.76 -14.42
C ASN A 13 2.59 -16.25 -12.98
N HIS A 14 1.88 -15.19 -12.58
CA HIS A 14 2.02 -14.57 -11.28
C HIS A 14 0.64 -14.22 -10.73
N HIS A 15 0.52 -14.32 -9.42
CA HIS A 15 -0.71 -13.98 -8.71
C HIS A 15 -0.32 -13.25 -7.41
N TYR A 16 -0.86 -12.05 -7.24
CA TYR A 16 -0.71 -11.28 -6.00
C TYR A 16 -2.08 -11.12 -5.35
N PRO A 17 -2.22 -11.41 -4.05
CA PRO A 17 -3.44 -11.11 -3.34
C PRO A 17 -3.61 -9.58 -3.22
N PRO A 18 -4.86 -9.09 -3.18
CA PRO A 18 -5.09 -7.68 -2.93
C PRO A 18 -4.60 -7.29 -1.53
N VAL A 19 -4.09 -6.07 -1.40
CA VAL A 19 -3.75 -5.49 -0.11
C VAL A 19 -5.03 -5.05 0.58
N PHE A 20 -5.38 -5.71 1.67
CA PHE A 20 -6.43 -5.30 2.58
C PHE A 20 -5.80 -4.91 3.91
N ASN A 21 -5.87 -3.64 4.23
CA ASN A 21 -5.43 -3.14 5.52
C ASN A 21 -6.36 -3.64 6.63
N ASN A 22 -5.76 -4.04 7.75
CA ASN A 22 -6.54 -4.41 8.93
C ASN A 22 -7.27 -3.17 9.47
N GLU A 23 -8.57 -3.28 9.66
CA GLU A 23 -9.42 -2.14 10.03
C GLU A 23 -9.09 -1.60 11.42
N GLU A 24 -8.85 -2.48 12.40
CA GLU A 24 -8.53 -2.07 13.77
C GLU A 24 -7.22 -1.29 13.81
N LEU A 25 -6.18 -1.81 13.13
CA LEU A 25 -4.91 -1.12 12.97
C LEU A 25 -5.08 0.23 12.29
N PHE A 26 -5.82 0.26 11.19
CA PHE A 26 -6.07 1.50 10.47
C PHE A 26 -6.74 2.55 11.36
N TYR A 27 -7.82 2.18 12.06
CA TYR A 27 -8.53 3.13 12.92
C TYR A 27 -7.69 3.57 14.11
N ALA A 28 -6.87 2.70 14.68
CA ALA A 28 -5.96 3.05 15.76
C ALA A 28 -4.93 4.09 15.29
N LEU A 29 -4.34 3.92 14.11
CA LEU A 29 -3.38 4.87 13.54
C LEU A 29 -4.05 6.18 13.11
N TYR A 30 -5.21 6.09 12.50
CA TYR A 30 -5.98 7.24 12.02
C TYR A 30 -6.42 8.16 13.16
N LYS A 31 -6.96 7.59 14.25
CA LYS A 31 -7.35 8.34 15.44
C LYS A 31 -6.18 9.05 16.14
N ASN A 32 -4.98 8.52 16.00
CA ASN A 32 -3.76 9.12 16.53
C ASN A 32 -3.08 10.08 15.52
N ASN A 33 -3.74 10.43 14.42
CA ASN A 33 -3.22 11.30 13.37
C ASN A 33 -1.87 10.83 12.78
N LEU A 34 -1.64 9.52 12.74
CA LEU A 34 -0.42 8.93 12.20
C LEU A 34 -0.52 8.62 10.71
N VAL A 35 -1.74 8.39 10.22
CA VAL A 35 -2.04 8.11 8.81
C VAL A 35 -3.29 8.85 8.37
N ASN A 36 -3.39 9.10 7.07
CA ASN A 36 -4.58 9.64 6.42
C ASN A 36 -5.31 8.52 5.65
N LYS A 37 -6.61 8.68 5.46
CA LYS A 37 -7.40 7.79 4.62
C LYS A 37 -7.27 8.19 3.16
N LEU A 38 -7.04 7.21 2.28
CA LEU A 38 -7.21 7.40 0.84
C LEU A 38 -8.70 7.40 0.49
N GLU A 39 -9.09 8.29 -0.40
CA GLU A 39 -10.50 8.42 -0.82
C GLU A 39 -10.90 7.32 -1.81
N SER A 40 -9.94 6.76 -2.53
CA SER A 40 -10.19 5.73 -3.55
C SER A 40 -9.14 4.62 -3.51
N HIS A 41 -9.51 3.47 -4.08
CA HIS A 41 -8.59 2.35 -4.24
C HIS A 41 -7.48 2.70 -5.25
N VAL A 42 -6.28 2.21 -4.97
CA VAL A 42 -5.13 2.32 -5.88
C VAL A 42 -4.98 0.99 -6.61
N LEU A 43 -5.04 1.04 -7.94
CA LEU A 43 -4.93 -0.14 -8.79
C LEU A 43 -3.46 -0.39 -9.15
N ILE A 44 -2.75 -1.02 -8.24
CA ILE A 44 -1.35 -1.44 -8.42
C ILE A 44 -1.18 -2.89 -8.01
N SER A 45 -0.14 -3.53 -8.51
CA SER A 45 0.31 -4.83 -8.01
C SER A 45 1.27 -4.64 -6.86
N GLU A 46 1.05 -5.36 -5.75
CA GLU A 46 1.85 -5.25 -4.54
C GLU A 46 1.94 -6.60 -3.83
N ASP A 47 3.14 -7.03 -3.51
CA ASP A 47 3.38 -8.30 -2.81
C ASP A 47 3.09 -8.22 -1.30
N PHE A 48 3.01 -7.03 -0.74
CA PHE A 48 2.65 -6.80 0.66
C PHE A 48 1.33 -7.48 1.06
N GLY A 49 0.43 -7.71 0.10
CA GLY A 49 -0.84 -8.41 0.36
C GLY A 49 -0.69 -9.79 1.02
N TYR A 50 0.47 -10.44 0.88
CA TYR A 50 0.75 -11.72 1.52
C TYR A 50 0.92 -11.64 3.03
N TYR A 51 1.33 -10.51 3.59
CA TYR A 51 1.55 -10.34 5.03
C TYR A 51 0.27 -10.54 5.85
N ARG A 52 -0.91 -10.27 5.28
CA ARG A 52 -2.19 -10.51 5.94
C ARG A 52 -2.40 -11.97 6.36
N ASN A 53 -1.72 -12.91 5.71
CA ASN A 53 -1.81 -14.33 6.01
C ASN A 53 -0.97 -14.71 7.25
N VAL A 54 -0.11 -13.81 7.69
CA VAL A 54 0.81 -14.02 8.81
C VAL A 54 0.40 -13.22 10.04
N ALA A 55 -0.01 -11.96 9.83
CA ALA A 55 -0.39 -11.06 10.92
C ALA A 55 -1.34 -9.95 10.43
N PRO A 56 -2.08 -9.31 11.34
CA PRO A 56 -2.75 -8.06 11.04
C PRO A 56 -1.75 -7.04 10.51
N SER A 57 -1.99 -6.52 9.33
CA SER A 57 -1.02 -5.66 8.64
C SER A 57 -1.68 -4.45 8.02
N ILE A 58 -0.89 -3.41 7.83
CA ILE A 58 -1.30 -2.17 7.18
C ILE A 58 -0.22 -1.71 6.21
N PHE A 59 -0.61 -1.39 5.00
CA PHE A 59 0.20 -0.78 3.97
C PHE A 59 -0.22 0.67 3.78
N PHE A 60 0.74 1.56 3.71
CA PHE A 60 0.48 2.98 3.47
C PHE A 60 1.51 3.58 2.52
N PHE A 61 1.13 4.64 1.85
CA PHE A 61 2.00 5.38 0.96
C PHE A 61 2.63 6.57 1.68
N LEU A 62 3.88 6.81 1.39
CA LEU A 62 4.56 8.06 1.73
C LEU A 62 4.52 8.98 0.51
N GLY A 63 3.74 10.07 0.60
CA GLY A 63 3.62 11.01 -0.50
C GLY A 63 4.92 11.77 -0.73
N THR A 64 5.40 11.82 -1.95
CA THR A 64 6.62 12.53 -2.34
C THR A 64 6.37 13.99 -2.72
N GLY A 65 5.09 14.37 -2.90
CA GLY A 65 4.74 15.70 -3.38
C GLY A 65 4.99 15.93 -4.86
N ASP A 66 5.49 14.92 -5.58
CA ASP A 66 5.76 14.95 -7.01
C ASP A 66 4.69 14.18 -7.80
N THR A 67 4.55 14.55 -9.08
CA THR A 67 3.63 13.91 -10.03
C THR A 67 4.33 12.91 -10.94
N ILE A 68 5.66 12.77 -10.86
CA ILE A 68 6.41 11.83 -11.68
C ILE A 68 6.09 10.39 -11.25
N PRO A 69 5.63 9.53 -12.17
CA PRO A 69 5.31 8.15 -11.84
C PRO A 69 6.50 7.38 -11.25
N LEU A 70 6.24 6.55 -10.25
CA LEU A 70 7.25 5.77 -9.51
C LEU A 70 8.19 4.95 -10.42
N HIS A 71 7.68 4.41 -11.52
CA HIS A 71 8.46 3.59 -12.46
C HIS A 71 9.00 4.38 -13.67
N SER A 72 8.95 5.73 -13.61
CA SER A 72 9.58 6.57 -14.63
C SER A 72 11.10 6.58 -14.47
N ASN A 73 11.82 6.61 -15.60
CA ASN A 73 13.26 6.83 -15.58
C ASN A 73 13.65 8.26 -15.15
N LYS A 74 12.67 9.14 -15.02
CA LYS A 74 12.81 10.51 -14.50
C LYS A 74 12.36 10.63 -13.05
N PHE A 75 12.01 9.51 -12.40
CA PHE A 75 11.54 9.53 -11.03
C PHE A 75 12.62 10.11 -10.11
N THR A 76 12.25 11.10 -9.36
CA THR A 76 13.05 11.74 -8.31
C THR A 76 12.13 12.24 -7.22
N PHE A 77 12.66 12.46 -6.05
CA PHE A 77 11.93 13.06 -4.93
C PHE A 77 12.92 13.76 -4.01
N ASP A 78 12.41 14.67 -3.19
CA ASP A 78 13.18 15.29 -2.14
C ASP A 78 13.51 14.26 -1.05
N GLU A 79 14.81 13.98 -0.85
CA GLU A 79 15.27 12.97 0.11
C GLU A 79 14.88 13.31 1.56
N ASP A 80 14.62 14.56 1.89
CA ASP A 80 14.17 14.98 3.21
C ASP A 80 12.83 14.31 3.60
N ILE A 81 12.06 13.84 2.61
CA ILE A 81 10.82 13.12 2.88
C ILE A 81 11.06 11.77 3.60
N LEU A 82 12.24 11.19 3.44
CA LEU A 82 12.61 9.95 4.13
C LEU A 82 12.60 10.13 5.66
N TYR A 83 12.96 11.31 6.15
CA TYR A 83 12.87 11.63 7.57
C TYR A 83 11.42 11.58 8.10
N LYS A 84 10.45 11.94 7.28
CA LYS A 84 9.02 11.81 7.63
C LYS A 84 8.62 10.35 7.80
N GLY A 85 9.14 9.48 6.92
CA GLY A 85 8.94 8.04 7.03
C GLY A 85 9.56 7.48 8.32
N VAL A 86 10.81 7.85 8.61
CA VAL A 86 11.50 7.45 9.85
C VAL A 86 10.75 7.94 11.10
N GLU A 87 10.30 9.19 11.10
CA GLU A 87 9.50 9.74 12.20
C GLU A 87 8.18 8.98 12.40
N LEU A 88 7.51 8.61 11.32
CA LEU A 88 6.29 7.80 11.41
C LEU A 88 6.59 6.45 12.08
N TYR A 89 7.62 5.73 11.62
CA TYR A 89 8.00 4.44 12.22
C TYR A 89 8.39 4.60 13.70
N ARG A 90 9.14 5.65 14.04
CA ARG A 90 9.48 5.95 15.42
C ARG A 90 8.21 6.14 16.27
N LYS A 91 7.24 6.90 15.77
CA LYS A 91 5.96 7.11 16.46
C LYS A 91 5.18 5.80 16.59
N LEU A 92 5.13 4.97 15.55
CA LEU A 92 4.47 3.67 15.59
C LEU A 92 5.05 2.77 16.67
N LEU A 93 6.39 2.74 16.81
CA LEU A 93 7.07 1.92 17.81
C LEU A 93 6.95 2.45 19.25
N THR A 94 6.76 3.74 19.42
CA THR A 94 6.73 4.40 20.75
C THR A 94 5.32 4.70 21.24
N THR A 95 4.34 4.79 20.36
CA THR A 95 2.94 5.01 20.71
C THR A 95 2.33 3.69 21.19
N LYS A 96 1.80 3.68 22.41
CA LYS A 96 0.97 2.56 22.87
C LYS A 96 -0.35 2.58 22.12
N ILE A 97 -0.39 1.84 21.01
CA ILE A 97 -1.61 1.62 20.26
C ILE A 97 -2.30 0.42 20.91
N PRO A 98 -3.50 0.57 21.47
CA PRO A 98 -4.23 -0.59 21.99
C PRO A 98 -4.68 -1.45 20.80
N PHE A 99 -4.17 -2.64 20.76
CA PHE A 99 -4.63 -3.70 19.87
C PHE A 99 -5.49 -4.67 20.66
#